data_aeac0e2c7c15b4a9d2faac4deec803dd
#
_entry.id   aeac0e2c7c15b4a9d2faac4deec803dd
#
_cell.length_a   1.000
_cell.length_b   1.000
_cell.length_c   1.000
_cell.angle_alpha   90.00
_cell.angle_beta   90.00
_cell.angle_gamma   90.00
#
_symmetry.space_group_name_H-M   'P 1'
#
loop_
_entity.id
_entity.type
_entity.pdbx_description
1 polymer ?
#
loop_
_entity_poly.entity_id
_entity_poly.type
_entity_poly.pdbx_seq_one_letter_code
_entity_poly.pdbx_strand_id
1 'polypeptide(L)'
;MLIKTFGSAVFGVDATTITIEVNTDAGIHFHXVGLPDNAIKESQHRITAALKNNGYKWPGKRITVNMAPADIRKEGSAYDLPIAIGILAASGQIDVDAGEVAEFVIMGELSLDGGVQPIKGALPIAIQGRKEDFKGFILPEQNAREAAIVNNLDVYGVKTLREVIDLLDHSARPAPVKVNTREEFEQHLGNPEHDFDQVKGQENIKRALEIAAAGGHNVILIGPPGAGKTMLAKRMPSILPPMTLNEALETTKIHSVAGKLGNHSSLIAQRPFRNPHHSISDVALVGGGGFPQPGEISLAHNGILFLDELPEFKRTVLEVMRQPMEDRKVTISRAKFTVDYPTSFMLVASMNPCPCGYYNHPTRECVCSPGVVQKYLNKISGPLLDRIDLHVEVTPVTFDEMSSERPAEKSGDIRTRVVSARTVQNKRFAQNEGVYCNAQMSTRQLREVCRIDKAGQELLRNAIDKLNLSGRAYDRILKVGRTIADLEGSNQIETHHIAEAIQYRSLDREGWMG
;
A
#
# COMPACT_ATOMS: atom_id res chain seq x y z
N MET A 1 -22.00 39.76 -4.09
CA MET A 1 -22.57 38.54 -4.68
C MET A 1 -21.91 37.34 -4.00
N LEU A 2 -22.70 36.29 -3.71
CA LEU A 2 -22.24 35.07 -3.08
C LEU A 2 -22.20 33.93 -4.11
N ILE A 3 -21.02 33.29 -4.25
CA ILE A 3 -20.83 32.12 -5.14
C ILE A 3 -20.35 30.96 -4.28
N LYS A 4 -20.80 29.76 -4.58
CA LYS A 4 -20.38 28.51 -3.96
C LYS A 4 -19.61 27.68 -4.97
N THR A 5 -18.42 27.25 -4.60
CA THR A 5 -17.63 26.23 -5.31
C THR A 5 -17.37 25.09 -4.35
N PHE A 6 -17.00 23.91 -4.86
CA PHE A 6 -16.77 22.74 -4.03
C PHE A 6 -15.37 22.18 -4.27
N GLY A 7 -14.65 21.99 -3.18
CA GLY A 7 -13.39 21.27 -3.15
C GLY A 7 -13.50 20.05 -2.24
N SER A 8 -12.37 19.49 -1.85
CA SER A 8 -12.37 18.33 -0.97
C SER A 8 -11.12 18.29 -0.09
N ALA A 9 -11.27 17.80 1.13
CA ALA A 9 -10.17 17.51 2.05
C ALA A 9 -10.00 16.00 2.15
N VAL A 10 -8.76 15.51 2.09
CA VAL A 10 -8.45 14.08 2.17
C VAL A 10 -7.93 13.75 3.58
N PHE A 11 -8.54 12.76 4.21
CA PHE A 11 -8.16 12.24 5.53
C PHE A 11 -7.98 10.73 5.46
N GLY A 12 -6.77 10.27 5.74
CA GLY A 12 -6.45 8.86 5.56
C GLY A 12 -6.61 8.46 4.09
N VAL A 13 -7.47 7.51 3.81
CA VAL A 13 -7.76 7.05 2.45
C VAL A 13 -9.13 7.55 1.94
N ASP A 14 -9.80 8.41 2.71
CA ASP A 14 -11.13 8.92 2.38
C ASP A 14 -11.11 10.43 2.19
N ALA A 15 -12.15 10.95 1.57
CA ALA A 15 -12.29 12.38 1.27
C ALA A 15 -13.59 12.92 1.84
N THR A 16 -13.60 14.22 2.15
CA THR A 16 -14.79 14.94 2.62
C THR A 16 -14.92 16.22 1.80
N THR A 17 -16.10 16.48 1.30
CA THR A 17 -16.39 17.66 0.50
C THR A 17 -16.31 18.95 1.33
N ILE A 18 -15.66 19.95 0.78
CA ILE A 18 -15.49 21.28 1.37
C ILE A 18 -16.27 22.28 0.51
N THR A 19 -17.25 22.93 1.12
CA THR A 19 -17.97 24.04 0.48
C THR A 19 -17.11 25.31 0.63
N ILE A 20 -16.83 25.95 -0.49
CA ILE A 20 -16.05 27.20 -0.54
C ILE A 20 -17.01 28.31 -0.97
N GLU A 21 -17.37 29.15 -0.03
CA GLU A 21 -18.28 30.29 -0.24
C GLU A 21 -17.46 31.55 -0.44
N VAL A 22 -17.60 32.17 -1.62
CA VAL A 22 -16.88 33.42 -1.93
C VAL A 22 -17.91 34.55 -2.01
N ASN A 23 -17.78 35.52 -1.11
CA ASN A 23 -18.63 36.71 -1.08
C ASN A 23 -17.82 37.98 -1.34
N THR A 24 -18.37 38.87 -2.19
CA THR A 24 -17.75 40.18 -2.50
C THR A 24 -18.65 41.32 -2.03
N ASP A 25 -18.08 42.21 -1.19
CA ASP A 25 -18.74 43.37 -0.62
C ASP A 25 -17.89 44.63 -0.78
N ALA A 26 -18.43 45.79 -0.33
CA ALA A 26 -17.66 47.04 -0.29
C ALA A 26 -16.45 46.93 0.68
N GLY A 27 -15.29 47.35 0.25
CA GLY A 27 -14.02 47.27 1.02
C GLY A 27 -12.89 46.74 0.18
N ILE A 28 -11.71 46.55 0.82
CA ILE A 28 -10.48 46.15 0.09
C ILE A 28 -9.73 44.97 0.74
N HIS A 29 -10.32 44.30 1.73
CA HIS A 29 -9.63 43.24 2.47
C HIS A 29 -9.99 41.84 1.94
N PHE A 30 -9.08 40.91 2.11
CA PHE A 30 -9.24 39.50 1.82
C PHE A 30 -9.20 38.70 3.11
N HIS A 31 -10.22 37.87 3.31
CA HIS A 31 -10.37 37.05 4.51
C HIS A 31 -10.66 35.58 4.22
N UNK A 32 -10.09 34.32 4.64
CA UNK A 32 -10.25 33.17 4.63
C UNK A 32 -10.71 32.80 5.86
N VAL A 33 -11.63 32.22 6.03
CA VAL A 33 -12.31 31.72 7.23
C VAL A 33 -12.55 30.21 7.09
N GLY A 34 -12.62 29.44 8.18
CA GLY A 34 -12.88 28.00 8.17
C GLY A 34 -11.64 27.13 8.34
N LEU A 35 -10.73 27.54 9.23
CA LEU A 35 -9.49 26.83 9.59
C LEU A 35 -8.55 26.53 8.40
N PRO A 36 -8.24 27.53 7.56
CA PRO A 36 -7.24 27.32 6.51
C PRO A 36 -5.82 27.25 7.12
N ASP A 37 -4.95 26.45 6.50
CA ASP A 37 -3.54 26.42 6.85
C ASP A 37 -2.77 27.62 6.23
N ASN A 38 -1.46 27.67 6.43
CA ASN A 38 -0.63 28.76 5.90
C ASN A 38 -0.58 28.72 4.35
N ALA A 39 -0.58 27.54 3.74
CA ALA A 39 -0.56 27.42 2.28
C ALA A 39 -1.82 28.04 1.65
N ILE A 40 -2.97 27.83 2.28
CA ILE A 40 -4.24 28.45 1.84
C ILE A 40 -4.22 29.96 2.10
N LYS A 41 -3.66 30.41 3.21
CA LYS A 41 -3.53 31.86 3.49
C LYS A 41 -2.64 32.56 2.46
N GLU A 42 -1.63 31.86 1.93
CA GLU A 42 -0.75 32.36 0.86
C GLU A 42 -1.41 32.32 -0.53
N SER A 43 -2.55 31.64 -0.67
CA SER A 43 -3.26 31.51 -1.95
C SER A 43 -3.59 32.87 -2.59
N GLN A 44 -3.83 33.90 -1.77
CA GLN A 44 -4.10 35.26 -2.27
C GLN A 44 -3.01 35.71 -3.24
N HIS A 45 -1.74 35.49 -2.89
CA HIS A 45 -0.61 35.92 -3.73
C HIS A 45 -0.56 35.14 -5.04
N ARG A 46 -0.73 33.81 -4.98
CA ARG A 46 -0.73 32.95 -6.18
C ARG A 46 -1.91 33.28 -7.10
N ILE A 47 -3.12 33.37 -6.53
CA ILE A 47 -4.35 33.68 -7.28
C ILE A 47 -4.23 35.08 -7.91
N THR A 48 -3.80 36.09 -7.16
CA THR A 48 -3.66 37.46 -7.70
C THR A 48 -2.74 37.47 -8.91
N ALA A 49 -1.57 36.80 -8.83
CA ALA A 49 -0.63 36.73 -9.96
C ALA A 49 -1.26 35.97 -11.16
N ALA A 50 -1.85 34.80 -10.88
CA ALA A 50 -2.48 33.98 -11.92
C ALA A 50 -3.60 34.74 -12.65
N LEU A 51 -4.47 35.43 -11.93
CA LEU A 51 -5.54 36.25 -12.50
C LEU A 51 -4.96 37.33 -13.42
N LYS A 52 -3.99 38.11 -12.89
CA LYS A 52 -3.37 39.22 -13.64
C LYS A 52 -2.70 38.72 -14.93
N ASN A 53 -1.98 37.63 -14.85
CA ASN A 53 -1.25 37.07 -16.01
C ASN A 53 -2.19 36.47 -17.06
N ASN A 54 -3.46 36.22 -16.71
CA ASN A 54 -4.49 35.72 -17.62
C ASN A 54 -5.51 36.80 -18.03
N GLY A 55 -5.19 38.09 -17.80
CA GLY A 55 -5.99 39.22 -18.27
C GLY A 55 -7.15 39.61 -17.34
N TYR A 56 -7.24 39.01 -16.15
CA TYR A 56 -8.26 39.33 -15.15
C TYR A 56 -7.68 40.31 -14.11
N LYS A 57 -8.55 40.91 -13.33
CA LYS A 57 -8.16 41.87 -12.30
C LYS A 57 -8.52 41.34 -10.90
N TRP A 58 -7.64 41.60 -9.93
CA TRP A 58 -8.03 41.39 -8.54
C TRP A 58 -9.15 42.37 -8.21
N PRO A 59 -10.31 41.89 -7.73
CA PRO A 59 -11.44 42.81 -7.48
C PRO A 59 -11.09 43.85 -6.41
N GLY A 60 -11.39 45.11 -6.69
CA GLY A 60 -11.27 46.22 -5.72
C GLY A 60 -12.41 46.19 -4.69
N LYS A 61 -12.68 45.01 -4.14
CA LYS A 61 -13.78 44.76 -3.19
C LYS A 61 -13.24 43.95 -2.00
N ARG A 62 -13.96 43.99 -0.89
CA ARG A 62 -13.72 43.07 0.22
C ARG A 62 -14.16 41.67 -0.24
N ILE A 63 -13.25 40.70 -0.13
CA ILE A 63 -13.50 39.31 -0.50
C ILE A 63 -13.44 38.47 0.79
N THR A 64 -14.51 37.78 1.09
CA THR A 64 -14.56 36.81 2.19
C THR A 64 -14.72 35.41 1.59
N VAL A 65 -13.78 34.53 1.91
CA VAL A 65 -13.82 33.12 1.52
C VAL A 65 -14.07 32.30 2.78
N ASN A 66 -15.20 31.63 2.85
CA ASN A 66 -15.54 30.72 3.94
C ASN A 66 -15.44 29.28 3.45
N MET A 67 -14.69 28.45 4.19
CA MET A 67 -14.48 27.04 3.87
C MET A 67 -15.17 26.15 4.92
N ALA A 68 -16.32 25.60 4.57
CA ALA A 68 -17.15 24.81 5.48
C ALA A 68 -17.00 23.29 5.19
N PRO A 69 -17.11 22.41 6.19
CA PRO A 69 -17.37 22.69 7.61
C PRO A 69 -16.11 23.21 8.35
N ALA A 70 -16.33 24.02 9.38
CA ALA A 70 -15.23 24.72 10.09
C ALA A 70 -14.40 23.80 11.02
N ASP A 71 -14.94 22.63 11.38
CA ASP A 71 -14.25 21.66 12.25
C ASP A 71 -13.19 20.82 11.49
N ILE A 72 -13.28 20.76 10.17
CA ILE A 72 -12.30 20.08 9.33
C ILE A 72 -11.20 21.08 8.93
N ARG A 73 -9.96 20.73 9.21
CA ARG A 73 -8.80 21.54 8.80
C ARG A 73 -8.55 21.33 7.30
N LYS A 74 -8.38 22.45 6.59
CA LYS A 74 -8.05 22.44 5.16
C LYS A 74 -6.57 22.74 5.01
N GLU A 75 -5.87 21.93 4.24
CA GLU A 75 -4.42 22.04 4.08
C GLU A 75 -4.02 21.95 2.61
N GLY A 76 -2.93 22.65 2.31
CA GLY A 76 -2.31 22.62 0.99
C GLY A 76 -2.87 23.63 0.02
N SER A 77 -2.23 23.72 -1.13
CA SER A 77 -2.49 24.74 -2.17
C SER A 77 -3.55 24.33 -3.19
N ALA A 78 -4.09 23.12 -3.07
CA ALA A 78 -5.06 22.58 -4.06
C ALA A 78 -6.40 23.33 -4.11
N TYR A 79 -6.63 24.22 -3.16
CA TYR A 79 -7.83 25.07 -3.11
C TYR A 79 -7.70 26.37 -3.92
N ASP A 80 -6.51 26.67 -4.46
CA ASP A 80 -6.30 27.89 -5.25
C ASP A 80 -7.29 28.00 -6.40
N LEU A 81 -7.49 26.91 -7.14
CA LEU A 81 -8.36 26.89 -8.32
C LEU A 81 -9.83 27.17 -7.98
N PRO A 82 -10.49 26.44 -7.05
CA PRO A 82 -11.90 26.74 -6.73
C PRO A 82 -12.07 28.13 -6.10
N ILE A 83 -11.09 28.64 -5.34
CA ILE A 83 -11.14 30.00 -4.80
C ILE A 83 -11.06 31.02 -5.94
N ALA A 84 -10.15 30.83 -6.91
CA ALA A 84 -9.98 31.71 -8.07
C ALA A 84 -11.28 31.80 -8.89
N ILE A 85 -11.88 30.65 -9.21
CA ILE A 85 -13.17 30.58 -9.95
C ILE A 85 -14.28 31.31 -9.15
N GLY A 86 -14.36 31.04 -7.85
CA GLY A 86 -15.32 31.72 -6.97
C GLY A 86 -15.16 33.25 -6.97
N ILE A 87 -13.90 33.76 -6.96
CA ILE A 87 -13.61 35.20 -7.00
C ILE A 87 -14.01 35.80 -8.35
N LEU A 88 -13.65 35.14 -9.45
CA LEU A 88 -13.98 35.63 -10.80
C LEU A 88 -15.50 35.69 -11.02
N ALA A 89 -16.22 34.65 -10.62
CA ALA A 89 -17.68 34.58 -10.72
C ALA A 89 -18.35 35.61 -9.81
N ALA A 90 -17.92 35.71 -8.53
CA ALA A 90 -18.51 36.64 -7.56
C ALA A 90 -18.26 38.11 -7.94
N SER A 91 -17.19 38.40 -8.68
CA SER A 91 -16.89 39.76 -9.16
C SER A 91 -17.48 40.07 -10.54
N GLY A 92 -18.10 39.11 -11.20
CA GLY A 92 -18.73 39.29 -12.52
C GLY A 92 -17.68 39.41 -13.66
N GLN A 93 -16.50 38.87 -13.49
CA GLN A 93 -15.45 38.88 -14.52
C GLN A 93 -15.55 37.70 -15.49
N ILE A 94 -16.31 36.67 -15.12
CA ILE A 94 -16.65 35.54 -15.99
C ILE A 94 -18.15 35.36 -15.95
N ASP A 95 -18.71 34.96 -17.08
CA ASP A 95 -20.18 34.77 -17.23
C ASP A 95 -20.48 33.26 -17.07
N VAL A 96 -20.70 32.85 -15.82
CA VAL A 96 -20.96 31.45 -15.48
C VAL A 96 -22.24 31.36 -14.62
N ASP A 97 -22.97 30.28 -14.81
CA ASP A 97 -24.13 29.98 -13.97
C ASP A 97 -23.66 29.46 -12.61
N ALA A 98 -24.04 30.13 -11.54
CA ALA A 98 -23.68 29.76 -10.18
C ALA A 98 -24.18 28.35 -9.79
N GLY A 99 -25.32 27.95 -10.32
CA GLY A 99 -25.90 26.61 -10.11
C GLY A 99 -25.04 25.55 -10.80
N GLU A 100 -24.60 25.83 -12.03
CA GLU A 100 -23.75 24.89 -12.77
C GLU A 100 -22.34 24.76 -12.14
N VAL A 101 -21.75 25.87 -11.72
CA VAL A 101 -20.44 25.82 -11.01
C VAL A 101 -20.55 24.92 -9.78
N ALA A 102 -21.71 24.94 -9.09
CA ALA A 102 -21.95 24.12 -7.91
C ALA A 102 -22.15 22.62 -8.21
N GLU A 103 -22.30 22.25 -9.50
CA GLU A 103 -22.40 20.83 -9.89
C GLU A 103 -21.02 20.12 -9.96
N PHE A 104 -19.93 20.89 -9.85
CA PHE A 104 -18.58 20.34 -10.00
C PHE A 104 -17.77 20.40 -8.70
N VAL A 105 -17.02 19.34 -8.45
CA VAL A 105 -15.88 19.42 -7.53
C VAL A 105 -14.72 20.03 -8.34
N ILE A 106 -14.02 21.02 -7.77
CA ILE A 106 -12.92 21.73 -8.46
C ILE A 106 -11.69 21.70 -7.54
N MET A 107 -10.56 21.20 -8.02
CA MET A 107 -9.31 21.14 -7.25
C MET A 107 -8.10 21.40 -8.13
N GLY A 108 -7.13 22.15 -7.63
CA GLY A 108 -5.87 22.41 -8.33
C GLY A 108 -5.07 23.53 -7.67
N GLU A 109 -3.78 23.38 -7.60
CA GLU A 109 -2.88 24.47 -7.20
C GLU A 109 -2.59 25.36 -8.41
N LEU A 110 -2.55 26.66 -8.24
CA LEU A 110 -2.22 27.60 -9.33
C LEU A 110 -0.76 28.05 -9.26
N SER A 111 -0.06 27.90 -10.35
CA SER A 111 1.20 28.61 -10.58
C SER A 111 0.93 30.08 -10.94
N LEU A 112 1.95 30.92 -10.82
CA LEU A 112 1.80 32.39 -11.01
C LEU A 112 1.34 32.78 -12.43
N ASP A 113 1.61 31.92 -13.41
CA ASP A 113 1.18 32.12 -14.80
C ASP A 113 -0.24 31.59 -15.08
N GLY A 114 -0.85 30.93 -14.09
CA GLY A 114 -2.20 30.34 -14.22
C GLY A 114 -2.21 28.87 -14.63
N GLY A 115 -1.05 28.22 -14.64
CA GLY A 115 -0.96 26.77 -14.83
C GLY A 115 -1.54 26.02 -13.64
N VAL A 116 -2.19 24.89 -13.89
CA VAL A 116 -2.81 24.06 -12.85
C VAL A 116 -1.87 22.89 -12.53
N GLN A 117 -1.43 22.83 -11.26
CA GLN A 117 -0.44 21.86 -10.78
C GLN A 117 -1.09 20.63 -10.15
N PRO A 118 -0.43 19.45 -10.21
CA PRO A 118 -0.96 18.19 -9.70
C PRO A 118 -1.35 18.23 -8.21
N ILE A 119 -2.33 17.41 -7.87
CA ILE A 119 -2.81 17.25 -6.49
C ILE A 119 -2.61 15.81 -6.00
N LYS A 120 -2.73 15.61 -4.70
CA LYS A 120 -2.73 14.27 -4.08
C LYS A 120 -4.17 13.87 -3.76
N GLY A 121 -4.44 12.56 -3.82
CA GLY A 121 -5.73 12.03 -3.39
C GLY A 121 -6.87 12.28 -4.38
N ALA A 122 -6.58 12.38 -5.68
CA ALA A 122 -7.63 12.61 -6.68
C ALA A 122 -8.64 11.46 -6.72
N LEU A 123 -8.21 10.21 -6.52
CA LEU A 123 -9.12 9.06 -6.52
C LEU A 123 -10.12 9.09 -5.35
N PRO A 124 -9.71 9.24 -4.07
CA PRO A 124 -10.71 9.38 -2.99
C PRO A 124 -11.63 10.59 -3.16
N ILE A 125 -11.13 11.71 -3.71
CA ILE A 125 -11.97 12.88 -4.02
C ILE A 125 -13.03 12.52 -5.06
N ALA A 126 -12.65 11.83 -6.13
CA ALA A 126 -13.58 11.40 -7.18
C ALA A 126 -14.64 10.43 -6.63
N ILE A 127 -14.23 9.49 -5.77
CA ILE A 127 -15.16 8.55 -5.11
C ILE A 127 -16.20 9.32 -4.27
N GLN A 128 -15.74 10.31 -3.51
CA GLN A 128 -16.63 11.13 -2.68
C GLN A 128 -17.56 12.00 -3.52
N GLY A 129 -17.05 12.62 -4.58
CA GLY A 129 -17.84 13.42 -5.52
C GLY A 129 -18.98 12.60 -6.14
N ARG A 130 -18.68 11.37 -6.56
CA ARG A 130 -19.71 10.45 -7.08
C ARG A 130 -20.75 10.09 -6.02
N LYS A 131 -20.34 9.84 -4.77
CA LYS A 131 -21.26 9.51 -3.66
C LYS A 131 -22.26 10.63 -3.36
N GLU A 132 -21.84 11.87 -3.59
CA GLU A 132 -22.65 13.06 -3.35
C GLU A 132 -23.36 13.57 -4.62
N ASP A 133 -23.37 12.76 -5.67
CA ASP A 133 -24.05 13.00 -6.95
C ASP A 133 -23.59 14.27 -7.68
N PHE A 134 -22.31 14.67 -7.51
CA PHE A 134 -21.72 15.72 -8.34
C PHE A 134 -21.71 15.27 -9.81
N LYS A 135 -21.96 16.19 -10.72
CA LYS A 135 -21.95 15.96 -12.16
C LYS A 135 -20.53 15.66 -12.65
N GLY A 136 -19.53 16.38 -12.10
CA GLY A 136 -18.16 16.16 -12.54
C GLY A 136 -17.11 16.67 -11.58
N PHE A 137 -15.85 16.37 -11.98
CA PHE A 137 -14.66 16.77 -11.24
C PHE A 137 -13.68 17.45 -12.21
N ILE A 138 -13.36 18.71 -11.93
CA ILE A 138 -12.39 19.51 -12.68
C ILE A 138 -11.09 19.51 -11.89
N LEU A 139 -10.01 19.00 -12.48
CA LEU A 139 -8.75 18.78 -11.78
C LEU A 139 -7.57 18.83 -12.76
N PRO A 140 -6.31 18.87 -12.24
CA PRO A 140 -5.13 18.88 -13.14
C PRO A 140 -5.11 17.68 -14.08
N GLU A 141 -4.75 17.91 -15.35
CA GLU A 141 -4.67 16.86 -16.39
C GLU A 141 -3.90 15.63 -15.94
N GLN A 142 -2.81 15.83 -15.19
CA GLN A 142 -1.95 14.75 -14.69
C GLN A 142 -2.67 13.78 -13.76
N ASN A 143 -3.73 14.24 -13.08
CA ASN A 143 -4.55 13.44 -12.17
C ASN A 143 -5.82 12.90 -12.84
N ALA A 144 -6.14 13.31 -14.06
CA ALA A 144 -7.45 13.04 -14.67
C ALA A 144 -7.70 11.54 -14.87
N ARG A 145 -6.69 10.77 -15.32
CA ARG A 145 -6.84 9.32 -15.52
C ARG A 145 -7.11 8.59 -14.20
N GLU A 146 -6.45 9.01 -13.13
CA GLU A 146 -6.66 8.48 -11.78
C GLU A 146 -8.11 8.69 -11.30
N ALA A 147 -8.65 9.89 -11.47
CA ALA A 147 -10.02 10.22 -11.09
C ALA A 147 -11.05 9.52 -11.99
N ALA A 148 -10.74 9.35 -13.28
CA ALA A 148 -11.64 8.78 -14.29
C ALA A 148 -11.84 7.26 -14.12
N ILE A 149 -11.14 6.60 -13.18
CA ILE A 149 -11.44 5.23 -12.74
C ILE A 149 -12.88 5.15 -12.19
N VAL A 150 -13.36 6.26 -11.62
CA VAL A 150 -14.69 6.32 -10.95
C VAL A 150 -15.78 6.49 -12.02
N ASN A 151 -16.59 5.47 -12.18
CA ASN A 151 -17.73 5.51 -13.11
C ASN A 151 -18.82 6.49 -12.63
N ASN A 152 -19.57 7.04 -13.55
CA ASN A 152 -20.70 7.96 -13.30
C ASN A 152 -20.25 9.28 -12.63
N LEU A 153 -19.08 9.78 -13.03
CA LEU A 153 -18.59 11.11 -12.68
C LEU A 153 -17.81 11.61 -13.91
N ASP A 154 -18.21 12.73 -14.47
CA ASP A 154 -17.48 13.31 -15.62
C ASP A 154 -16.18 13.96 -15.13
N VAL A 155 -15.06 13.53 -15.65
CA VAL A 155 -13.74 14.00 -15.23
C VAL A 155 -13.14 14.90 -16.30
N TYR A 156 -12.79 16.13 -15.93
CA TYR A 156 -12.21 17.12 -16.84
C TYR A 156 -10.80 17.47 -16.38
N GLY A 157 -9.79 16.96 -17.12
CA GLY A 157 -8.38 17.29 -16.89
C GLY A 157 -8.05 18.63 -17.54
N VAL A 158 -7.50 19.56 -16.75
CA VAL A 158 -7.17 20.92 -17.20
C VAL A 158 -5.70 21.25 -16.93
N LYS A 159 -5.12 22.08 -17.81
CA LYS A 159 -3.72 22.54 -17.71
C LYS A 159 -3.63 23.96 -17.17
N THR A 160 -4.67 24.78 -17.42
CA THR A 160 -4.64 26.22 -17.12
C THR A 160 -5.94 26.70 -16.54
N LEU A 161 -5.89 27.80 -15.79
CA LEU A 161 -7.07 28.52 -15.30
C LEU A 161 -8.02 28.89 -16.45
N ARG A 162 -7.48 29.25 -17.61
CA ARG A 162 -8.29 29.61 -18.79
C ARG A 162 -9.16 28.46 -19.25
N GLU A 163 -8.61 27.24 -19.32
CA GLU A 163 -9.36 26.04 -19.72
C GLU A 163 -10.55 25.76 -18.77
N VAL A 164 -10.37 26.04 -17.47
CA VAL A 164 -11.48 25.90 -16.50
C VAL A 164 -12.59 26.91 -16.78
N ILE A 165 -12.22 28.15 -17.06
CA ILE A 165 -13.17 29.21 -17.37
C ILE A 165 -13.92 28.87 -18.68
N ASP A 166 -13.19 28.49 -19.72
CA ASP A 166 -13.77 28.14 -21.04
C ASP A 166 -14.72 26.93 -20.93
N LEU A 167 -14.47 26.01 -19.98
CA LEU A 167 -15.35 24.87 -19.72
C LEU A 167 -16.65 25.33 -19.02
N LEU A 168 -16.54 26.23 -18.04
CA LEU A 168 -17.67 26.68 -17.22
C LEU A 168 -18.55 27.73 -17.94
N ASP A 169 -17.98 28.55 -18.84
CA ASP A 169 -18.72 29.54 -19.61
C ASP A 169 -19.20 28.98 -20.98
N HIS A 170 -18.97 27.69 -21.22
CA HIS A 170 -19.31 26.96 -22.45
C HIS A 170 -18.57 27.43 -23.72
N SER A 171 -17.52 28.23 -23.61
CA SER A 171 -16.70 28.65 -24.76
C SER A 171 -15.99 27.45 -25.39
N ALA A 172 -15.54 26.51 -24.57
CA ALA A 172 -14.93 25.26 -25.04
C ALA A 172 -15.19 24.16 -23.99
N ARG A 173 -15.96 23.16 -24.36
CA ARG A 173 -16.28 22.04 -23.44
C ARG A 173 -15.66 20.74 -23.99
N PRO A 174 -14.47 20.36 -23.53
CA PRO A 174 -13.86 19.12 -23.97
C PRO A 174 -14.67 17.91 -23.51
N ALA A 175 -14.51 16.78 -24.20
CA ALA A 175 -15.13 15.54 -23.75
C ALA A 175 -14.47 15.10 -22.43
N PRO A 176 -15.27 14.57 -21.48
CA PRO A 176 -14.69 14.08 -20.23
C PRO A 176 -13.74 12.92 -20.48
N VAL A 177 -12.69 12.84 -19.66
CA VAL A 177 -11.71 11.75 -19.71
C VAL A 177 -12.43 10.46 -19.29
N LYS A 178 -12.30 9.43 -20.10
CA LYS A 178 -12.90 8.12 -19.82
C LYS A 178 -11.82 7.07 -19.70
N VAL A 179 -11.94 6.24 -18.68
CA VAL A 179 -11.06 5.08 -18.45
C VAL A 179 -11.98 3.86 -18.31
N ASN A 180 -11.75 2.84 -19.12
CA ASN A 180 -12.40 1.57 -18.91
C ASN A 180 -11.63 0.82 -17.81
N THR A 181 -12.04 0.98 -16.57
CA THR A 181 -11.40 0.43 -15.38
C THR A 181 -11.17 -1.07 -15.50
N ARG A 182 -12.13 -1.79 -16.10
CA ARG A 182 -12.02 -3.24 -16.28
C ARG A 182 -10.94 -3.63 -17.29
N GLU A 183 -10.91 -2.95 -18.43
CA GLU A 183 -9.88 -3.18 -19.46
C GLU A 183 -8.48 -2.82 -18.95
N GLU A 184 -8.35 -1.69 -18.27
CA GLU A 184 -7.09 -1.26 -17.64
C GLU A 184 -6.60 -2.33 -16.64
N PHE A 185 -7.52 -2.82 -15.80
CA PHE A 185 -7.22 -3.86 -14.83
C PHE A 185 -6.73 -5.13 -15.51
N GLU A 186 -7.45 -5.60 -16.56
CA GLU A 186 -7.12 -6.84 -17.28
C GLU A 186 -5.77 -6.72 -18.03
N GLN A 187 -5.48 -5.57 -18.64
CA GLN A 187 -4.24 -5.34 -19.38
C GLN A 187 -3.00 -5.38 -18.47
N HIS A 188 -3.14 -4.95 -17.21
CA HIS A 188 -2.02 -4.88 -16.28
C HIS A 188 -1.86 -6.15 -15.40
N LEU A 189 -2.72 -7.16 -15.58
CA LEU A 189 -2.62 -8.43 -14.85
C LEU A 189 -1.48 -9.32 -15.32
N GLY A 190 -0.87 -9.05 -16.48
CA GLY A 190 0.11 -9.92 -17.12
C GLY A 190 1.56 -9.49 -17.00
N ASN A 191 2.44 -10.44 -17.16
CA ASN A 191 3.89 -10.33 -17.33
C ASN A 191 4.69 -9.68 -16.18
N PRO A 192 5.00 -10.46 -15.16
CA PRO A 192 5.94 -9.99 -14.15
C PRO A 192 7.35 -9.79 -14.76
N GLU A 193 8.00 -8.72 -14.35
CA GLU A 193 9.36 -8.36 -14.78
C GLU A 193 10.40 -9.42 -14.42
N HIS A 194 10.11 -10.23 -13.39
CA HIS A 194 11.01 -11.27 -12.86
C HIS A 194 10.27 -12.60 -12.78
N ASP A 195 10.85 -13.65 -13.36
CA ASP A 195 10.26 -15.00 -13.38
C ASP A 195 11.16 -15.99 -12.62
N PHE A 196 10.55 -17.02 -12.01
CA PHE A 196 11.26 -18.09 -11.31
C PHE A 196 12.03 -19.02 -12.25
N ASP A 197 11.73 -19.03 -13.56
CA ASP A 197 12.51 -19.78 -14.54
C ASP A 197 13.98 -19.30 -14.62
N GLN A 198 14.26 -18.09 -14.14
CA GLN A 198 15.61 -17.53 -14.07
C GLN A 198 16.38 -18.02 -12.83
N VAL A 199 15.73 -18.77 -11.94
CA VAL A 199 16.35 -19.29 -10.70
C VAL A 199 16.71 -20.74 -10.91
N LYS A 200 18.01 -21.04 -11.00
CA LYS A 200 18.52 -22.41 -11.13
C LYS A 200 18.58 -23.08 -9.76
N GLY A 201 18.17 -24.33 -9.69
CA GLY A 201 18.18 -25.10 -8.43
C GLY A 201 17.26 -24.50 -7.36
N GLN A 202 17.62 -24.72 -6.10
CA GLN A 202 16.94 -24.19 -4.91
C GLN A 202 15.45 -24.58 -4.83
N GLU A 203 15.11 -25.81 -5.21
CA GLU A 203 13.72 -26.28 -5.28
C GLU A 203 13.02 -26.24 -3.90
N ASN A 204 13.75 -26.56 -2.82
CA ASN A 204 13.22 -26.48 -1.46
C ASN A 204 12.82 -25.03 -1.08
N ILE A 205 13.58 -24.05 -1.57
CA ILE A 205 13.32 -22.63 -1.29
C ILE A 205 12.11 -22.17 -2.12
N LYS A 206 12.04 -22.57 -3.40
CA LYS A 206 10.88 -22.30 -4.26
C LYS A 206 9.61 -22.88 -3.62
N ARG A 207 9.68 -24.11 -3.09
CA ARG A 207 8.56 -24.76 -2.38
C ARG A 207 8.13 -23.94 -1.16
N ALA A 208 9.06 -23.46 -0.35
CA ALA A 208 8.76 -22.61 0.80
C ALA A 208 8.08 -21.29 0.38
N LEU A 209 8.55 -20.68 -0.72
CA LEU A 209 7.99 -19.43 -1.24
C LEU A 209 6.59 -19.68 -1.85
N GLU A 210 6.37 -20.81 -2.49
CA GLU A 210 5.04 -21.25 -2.98
C GLU A 210 4.05 -21.36 -1.80
N ILE A 211 4.46 -22.01 -0.71
CA ILE A 211 3.64 -22.15 0.50
C ILE A 211 3.34 -20.75 1.08
N ALA A 212 4.36 -19.90 1.17
CA ALA A 212 4.21 -18.53 1.67
C ALA A 212 3.18 -17.74 0.82
N ALA A 213 3.29 -17.82 -0.49
CA ALA A 213 2.37 -17.15 -1.43
C ALA A 213 0.95 -17.69 -1.32
N ALA A 214 0.80 -19.02 -1.21
CA ALA A 214 -0.51 -19.68 -1.15
C ALA A 214 -1.27 -19.33 0.14
N GLY A 215 -0.56 -19.29 1.27
CA GLY A 215 -1.19 -19.04 2.57
C GLY A 215 -1.13 -17.59 3.04
N GLY A 216 -0.41 -16.72 2.33
CA GLY A 216 -0.16 -15.33 2.79
C GLY A 216 0.78 -15.28 3.99
N HIS A 217 1.71 -16.22 4.09
CA HIS A 217 2.60 -16.38 5.24
C HIS A 217 3.81 -15.46 5.18
N ASN A 218 4.16 -14.86 6.29
CA ASN A 218 5.40 -14.09 6.44
C ASN A 218 6.60 -15.04 6.40
N VAL A 219 7.69 -14.64 5.73
CA VAL A 219 8.86 -15.51 5.51
C VAL A 219 10.16 -14.74 5.76
N ILE A 220 11.14 -15.43 6.36
CA ILE A 220 12.51 -14.93 6.49
C ILE A 220 13.45 -15.88 5.77
N LEU A 221 14.30 -15.32 4.90
CA LEU A 221 15.33 -16.03 4.14
C LEU A 221 16.67 -15.86 4.83
N ILE A 222 17.30 -16.95 5.26
CA ILE A 222 18.55 -16.94 6.03
C ILE A 222 19.62 -17.65 5.22
N GLY A 223 20.74 -16.99 4.94
CA GLY A 223 21.81 -17.64 4.19
C GLY A 223 22.99 -16.73 3.97
N PRO A 224 24.10 -17.26 3.46
CA PRO A 224 25.32 -16.48 3.27
C PRO A 224 25.15 -15.38 2.23
N PRO A 225 26.05 -14.39 2.20
CA PRO A 225 26.02 -13.39 1.14
C PRO A 225 26.18 -14.06 -0.23
N GLY A 226 25.47 -13.57 -1.24
CA GLY A 226 25.49 -14.12 -2.59
C GLY A 226 24.63 -15.37 -2.81
N ALA A 227 23.86 -15.83 -1.82
CA ALA A 227 22.99 -17.01 -1.96
C ALA A 227 21.70 -16.74 -2.75
N GLY A 228 21.46 -15.50 -3.20
CA GLY A 228 20.29 -15.18 -4.05
C GLY A 228 19.04 -14.72 -3.29
N LYS A 229 19.11 -14.45 -1.98
CA LYS A 229 17.96 -14.09 -1.14
C LYS A 229 17.13 -12.93 -1.72
N THR A 230 17.79 -11.83 -2.07
CA THR A 230 17.14 -10.64 -2.66
C THR A 230 16.53 -10.95 -4.03
N MET A 231 17.21 -11.78 -4.82
CA MET A 231 16.74 -12.23 -6.15
C MET A 231 15.45 -13.05 -6.01
N LEU A 232 15.40 -13.96 -5.04
CA LEU A 232 14.22 -14.78 -4.76
C LEU A 232 13.04 -13.90 -4.28
N ALA A 233 13.31 -12.96 -3.36
CA ALA A 233 12.29 -12.05 -2.82
C ALA A 233 11.63 -11.21 -3.93
N LYS A 234 12.43 -10.68 -4.87
CA LYS A 234 11.95 -9.87 -5.99
C LYS A 234 11.03 -10.64 -6.94
N ARG A 235 11.11 -11.97 -6.95
CA ARG A 235 10.27 -12.83 -7.79
C ARG A 235 8.95 -13.22 -7.12
N MET A 236 8.82 -13.00 -5.79
CA MET A 236 7.59 -13.34 -5.06
C MET A 236 6.31 -12.75 -5.68
N PRO A 237 6.29 -11.48 -6.15
CA PRO A 237 5.07 -10.95 -6.77
C PRO A 237 4.58 -11.76 -7.97
N SER A 238 5.47 -12.44 -8.70
CA SER A 238 5.11 -13.22 -9.90
C SER A 238 4.30 -14.48 -9.59
N ILE A 239 4.39 -14.98 -8.35
CA ILE A 239 3.66 -16.19 -7.93
C ILE A 239 2.47 -15.89 -7.00
N LEU A 240 2.30 -14.64 -6.55
CA LEU A 240 1.14 -14.25 -5.74
C LEU A 240 -0.16 -14.33 -6.57
N PRO A 241 -1.30 -14.62 -5.92
CA PRO A 241 -2.59 -14.53 -6.60
C PRO A 241 -2.80 -13.11 -7.17
N PRO A 242 -3.41 -12.98 -8.35
CA PRO A 242 -3.73 -11.64 -8.87
C PRO A 242 -4.64 -10.90 -7.89
N MET A 243 -4.56 -9.57 -7.90
CA MET A 243 -5.47 -8.75 -7.09
C MET A 243 -6.89 -8.84 -7.65
N THR A 244 -7.87 -8.69 -6.78
CA THR A 244 -9.25 -8.39 -7.21
C THR A 244 -9.34 -6.89 -7.54
N LEU A 245 -10.38 -6.50 -8.25
CA LEU A 245 -10.62 -5.08 -8.56
C LEU A 245 -10.73 -4.24 -7.27
N ASN A 246 -11.38 -4.80 -6.23
CA ASN A 246 -11.51 -4.10 -4.94
C ASN A 246 -10.15 -3.88 -4.27
N GLU A 247 -9.29 -4.92 -4.26
CA GLU A 247 -7.91 -4.80 -3.76
C GLU A 247 -7.12 -3.74 -4.55
N ALA A 248 -7.28 -3.72 -5.87
CA ALA A 248 -6.61 -2.76 -6.75
C ALA A 248 -7.04 -1.32 -6.43
N LEU A 249 -8.35 -1.09 -6.28
CA LEU A 249 -8.89 0.22 -5.92
C LEU A 249 -8.41 0.69 -4.55
N GLU A 250 -8.45 -0.20 -3.55
CA GLU A 250 -7.98 0.12 -2.19
C GLU A 250 -6.48 0.47 -2.19
N THR A 251 -5.68 -0.30 -2.90
CA THR A 251 -4.24 -0.06 -3.05
C THR A 251 -3.99 1.28 -3.76
N THR A 252 -4.73 1.54 -4.84
CA THR A 252 -4.60 2.79 -5.61
C THR A 252 -4.95 4.01 -4.76
N LYS A 253 -5.99 3.94 -3.90
CA LYS A 253 -6.35 5.03 -2.97
C LYS A 253 -5.16 5.41 -2.07
N ILE A 254 -4.48 4.43 -1.50
CA ILE A 254 -3.33 4.67 -0.61
C ILE A 254 -2.20 5.38 -1.39
N HIS A 255 -1.89 4.90 -2.59
CA HIS A 255 -0.83 5.47 -3.43
C HIS A 255 -1.22 6.87 -3.95
N SER A 256 -2.50 7.11 -4.22
CA SER A 256 -3.06 8.41 -4.58
C SER A 256 -2.80 9.44 -3.47
N VAL A 257 -3.18 9.10 -2.23
CA VAL A 257 -3.00 9.96 -1.06
C VAL A 257 -1.51 10.23 -0.79
N ALA A 258 -0.66 9.25 -1.00
CA ALA A 258 0.79 9.38 -0.84
C ALA A 258 1.43 10.22 -1.96
N GLY A 259 0.72 10.49 -3.06
CA GLY A 259 1.28 11.13 -4.25
C GLY A 259 2.32 10.25 -4.95
N LYS A 260 2.10 8.94 -4.94
CA LYS A 260 3.04 7.93 -5.48
C LYS A 260 2.51 7.23 -6.74
N LEU A 261 1.39 7.72 -7.32
CA LEU A 261 0.95 7.26 -8.63
C LEU A 261 1.78 7.94 -9.72
N GLY A 262 2.18 7.19 -10.72
CA GLY A 262 2.89 7.76 -11.88
C GLY A 262 1.96 8.63 -12.73
N ASN A 263 2.52 9.58 -13.47
CA ASN A 263 1.77 10.59 -14.24
C ASN A 263 0.75 10.01 -15.25
N HIS A 264 0.90 8.76 -15.64
CA HIS A 264 -0.01 8.12 -16.60
C HIS A 264 -0.66 6.85 -16.04
N SER A 265 -0.45 6.56 -14.76
CA SER A 265 -1.03 5.40 -14.10
C SER A 265 -2.42 5.74 -13.59
N SER A 266 -3.41 4.95 -13.98
CA SER A 266 -4.79 5.09 -13.49
C SER A 266 -5.04 4.15 -12.32
N LEU A 267 -4.64 2.87 -12.44
CA LEU A 267 -4.98 1.82 -11.48
C LEU A 267 -3.74 0.95 -11.20
N ILE A 268 -3.49 0.66 -9.93
CA ILE A 268 -2.46 -0.31 -9.53
C ILE A 268 -3.10 -1.69 -9.58
N ALA A 269 -2.82 -2.45 -10.63
CA ALA A 269 -3.36 -3.80 -10.83
C ALA A 269 -2.37 -4.91 -10.41
N GLN A 270 -1.11 -4.56 -10.17
CA GLN A 270 -0.08 -5.51 -9.69
C GLN A 270 0.17 -5.29 -8.19
N ARG A 271 0.40 -6.40 -7.48
CA ARG A 271 0.70 -6.33 -6.04
C ARG A 271 1.97 -5.52 -5.79
N PRO A 272 1.92 -4.47 -4.96
CA PRO A 272 3.11 -3.66 -4.68
C PRO A 272 4.25 -4.48 -4.08
N PHE A 273 5.47 -4.12 -4.44
CA PHE A 273 6.69 -4.65 -3.82
C PHE A 273 7.47 -3.46 -3.27
N ARG A 274 7.51 -3.33 -1.94
CA ARG A 274 8.19 -2.24 -1.26
C ARG A 274 9.46 -2.76 -0.58
N ASN A 275 10.59 -2.11 -0.86
CA ASN A 275 11.89 -2.51 -0.31
C ASN A 275 12.60 -1.28 0.28
N PRO A 276 12.18 -0.84 1.48
CA PRO A 276 12.85 0.29 2.12
C PRO A 276 14.26 -0.09 2.58
N HIS A 277 15.18 0.85 2.47
CA HIS A 277 16.56 0.68 2.94
C HIS A 277 16.57 0.58 4.48
N HIS A 278 17.52 -0.17 5.05
CA HIS A 278 17.60 -0.39 6.51
C HIS A 278 17.81 0.91 7.33
N SER A 279 18.26 2.00 6.70
CA SER A 279 18.41 3.31 7.35
C SER A 279 17.10 4.08 7.50
N ILE A 280 15.97 3.53 7.02
CA ILE A 280 14.65 4.18 7.07
C ILE A 280 14.28 4.58 8.52
N SER A 281 13.61 5.72 8.68
CA SER A 281 13.06 6.13 9.98
C SER A 281 11.73 5.42 10.27
N ASP A 282 11.35 5.34 11.55
CA ASP A 282 10.05 4.81 11.97
C ASP A 282 8.88 5.55 11.30
N VAL A 283 8.97 6.89 11.22
CA VAL A 283 7.95 7.72 10.55
C VAL A 283 7.84 7.40 9.05
N ALA A 284 8.95 7.19 8.37
CA ALA A 284 8.92 6.84 6.94
C ALA A 284 8.38 5.42 6.72
N LEU A 285 8.64 4.51 7.65
CA LEU A 285 8.16 3.12 7.55
C LEU A 285 6.65 3.04 7.85
N VAL A 286 6.21 3.59 8.98
CA VAL A 286 4.83 3.45 9.48
C VAL A 286 3.91 4.53 8.91
N GLY A 287 4.46 5.71 8.69
CA GLY A 287 3.69 6.89 8.31
C GLY A 287 3.70 7.92 9.43
N GLY A 288 3.29 9.12 9.12
CA GLY A 288 3.27 10.22 10.08
C GLY A 288 3.56 11.56 9.44
N GLY A 289 4.18 12.44 10.22
CA GLY A 289 4.44 13.82 9.81
C GLY A 289 3.50 14.80 10.51
N GLY A 290 3.64 16.07 10.21
CA GLY A 290 2.75 17.12 10.71
C GLY A 290 1.32 16.93 10.24
N PHE A 291 1.17 16.45 9.01
CA PHE A 291 -0.07 15.91 8.45
C PHE A 291 0.14 14.42 8.22
N PRO A 292 -0.75 13.54 8.73
CA PRO A 292 -0.55 12.09 8.61
C PRO A 292 -0.48 11.62 7.15
N GLN A 293 0.68 11.09 6.76
CA GLN A 293 0.90 10.49 5.43
C GLN A 293 1.14 9.00 5.59
N PRO A 294 0.70 8.16 4.64
CA PRO A 294 0.98 6.72 4.70
C PRO A 294 2.48 6.45 4.51
N GLY A 295 3.02 5.48 5.27
CA GLY A 295 4.41 5.03 5.16
C GLY A 295 4.55 3.83 4.24
N GLU A 296 5.77 3.27 4.19
CA GLU A 296 6.12 2.11 3.34
C GLU A 296 5.24 0.88 3.65
N ILE A 297 4.86 0.69 4.92
CA ILE A 297 3.96 -0.40 5.34
C ILE A 297 2.60 -0.28 4.63
N SER A 298 2.03 0.94 4.60
CA SER A 298 0.75 1.19 3.93
C SER A 298 0.89 1.09 2.40
N LEU A 299 2.01 1.56 1.85
CA LEU A 299 2.30 1.46 0.41
C LEU A 299 2.48 0.00 -0.03
N ALA A 300 2.80 -0.91 0.90
CA ALA A 300 2.90 -2.35 0.66
C ALA A 300 1.55 -3.08 0.76
N HIS A 301 0.47 -2.36 1.07
CA HIS A 301 -0.87 -2.95 1.25
C HIS A 301 -1.26 -3.82 0.04
N ASN A 302 -1.80 -5.01 0.31
CA ASN A 302 -2.14 -6.06 -0.68
C ASN A 302 -0.93 -6.57 -1.48
N GLY A 303 0.29 -6.30 -1.01
CA GLY A 303 1.53 -6.70 -1.66
C GLY A 303 2.57 -7.21 -0.69
N ILE A 304 3.82 -6.91 -0.97
CA ILE A 304 4.99 -7.39 -0.22
C ILE A 304 5.77 -6.21 0.36
N LEU A 305 6.09 -6.32 1.64
CA LEU A 305 7.12 -5.50 2.29
C LEU A 305 8.38 -6.36 2.40
N PHE A 306 9.43 -6.02 1.66
CA PHE A 306 10.70 -6.74 1.70
C PHE A 306 11.72 -5.96 2.53
N LEU A 307 12.22 -6.59 3.61
CA LEU A 307 13.25 -6.04 4.48
C LEU A 307 14.54 -6.82 4.30
N ASP A 308 15.44 -6.28 3.48
CA ASP A 308 16.75 -6.89 3.25
C ASP A 308 17.69 -6.55 4.42
N GLU A 309 18.52 -7.49 4.82
CA GLU A 309 19.46 -7.34 5.94
C GLU A 309 18.72 -6.96 7.24
N LEU A 310 17.70 -7.73 7.61
CA LEU A 310 16.79 -7.45 8.74
C LEU A 310 17.53 -7.01 10.04
N PRO A 311 18.63 -7.64 10.48
CA PRO A 311 19.33 -7.22 11.71
C PRO A 311 20.04 -5.86 11.62
N GLU A 312 20.09 -5.24 10.44
CA GLU A 312 20.69 -3.91 10.26
C GLU A 312 19.69 -2.77 10.47
N PHE A 313 18.39 -3.08 10.47
CA PHE A 313 17.36 -2.09 10.82
C PHE A 313 17.46 -1.72 12.31
N LYS A 314 17.18 -0.48 12.63
CA LYS A 314 17.09 -0.04 14.03
C LYS A 314 15.99 -0.84 14.75
N ARG A 315 16.27 -1.25 15.99
CA ARG A 315 15.32 -2.03 16.79
C ARG A 315 13.97 -1.33 16.94
N THR A 316 13.98 -0.01 17.13
CA THR A 316 12.73 0.79 17.22
C THR A 316 11.88 0.69 15.96
N VAL A 317 12.52 0.66 14.78
CA VAL A 317 11.85 0.52 13.49
C VAL A 317 11.20 -0.85 13.36
N LEU A 318 11.87 -1.91 13.82
CA LEU A 318 11.33 -3.28 13.78
C LEU A 318 10.17 -3.47 14.77
N GLU A 319 10.25 -2.84 15.95
CA GLU A 319 9.21 -2.98 16.99
C GLU A 319 7.88 -2.34 16.58
N VAL A 320 7.90 -1.20 15.87
CA VAL A 320 6.66 -0.53 15.42
C VAL A 320 5.91 -1.33 14.36
N MET A 321 6.53 -2.31 13.70
CA MET A 321 5.88 -3.19 12.72
C MET A 321 4.98 -4.24 13.36
N ARG A 322 5.18 -4.55 14.64
CA ARG A 322 4.49 -5.67 15.30
C ARG A 322 2.98 -5.52 15.28
N GLN A 323 2.49 -4.31 15.55
CA GLN A 323 1.05 -4.03 15.55
C GLN A 323 0.45 -4.12 14.14
N PRO A 324 0.99 -3.43 13.11
CA PRO A 324 0.47 -3.56 11.75
C PRO A 324 0.43 -4.99 11.20
N MET A 325 1.40 -5.83 11.59
CA MET A 325 1.42 -7.24 11.17
C MET A 325 0.25 -8.06 11.77
N GLU A 326 -0.25 -7.68 12.94
CA GLU A 326 -1.38 -8.36 13.59
C GLU A 326 -2.72 -7.73 13.19
N ASP A 327 -2.82 -6.41 13.33
CA ASP A 327 -4.09 -5.68 13.16
C ASP A 327 -4.41 -5.40 11.69
N ARG A 328 -3.42 -5.52 10.80
CA ARG A 328 -3.51 -5.21 9.35
C ARG A 328 -3.97 -3.78 9.10
N LYS A 329 -3.68 -2.91 10.06
CA LYS A 329 -3.86 -1.47 9.95
C LYS A 329 -2.83 -0.76 10.82
N VAL A 330 -2.52 0.46 10.46
CA VAL A 330 -1.70 1.34 11.29
C VAL A 330 -2.52 2.57 11.65
N THR A 331 -2.52 2.91 12.93
CA THR A 331 -3.20 4.09 13.44
C THR A 331 -2.15 5.17 13.72
N ILE A 332 -2.24 6.27 13.00
CA ILE A 332 -1.38 7.44 13.22
C ILE A 332 -2.17 8.46 14.04
N SER A 333 -1.81 8.58 15.32
CA SER A 333 -2.43 9.55 16.23
C SER A 333 -1.51 10.72 16.45
N ARG A 334 -2.06 11.92 16.33
CA ARG A 334 -1.43 13.20 16.66
C ARG A 334 -2.44 14.00 17.50
N ALA A 335 -1.99 15.08 18.14
CA ALA A 335 -2.80 15.87 19.05
C ALA A 335 -4.19 16.27 18.48
N LYS A 336 -4.29 16.42 17.16
CA LYS A 336 -5.51 16.88 16.49
C LYS A 336 -6.14 15.87 15.55
N PHE A 337 -5.50 14.73 15.30
CA PHE A 337 -5.94 13.76 14.27
C PHE A 337 -5.65 12.34 14.70
N THR A 338 -6.55 11.45 14.37
CA THR A 338 -6.31 10.00 14.37
C THR A 338 -6.76 9.47 13.02
N VAL A 339 -5.84 8.81 12.31
CA VAL A 339 -6.07 8.29 10.95
C VAL A 339 -5.62 6.85 10.90
N ASP A 340 -6.46 5.98 10.34
CA ASP A 340 -6.13 4.58 10.09
C ASP A 340 -5.78 4.39 8.61
N TYR A 341 -4.69 3.67 8.36
CA TYR A 341 -4.32 3.20 7.02
C TYR A 341 -4.33 1.67 7.02
N PRO A 342 -4.93 1.03 6.01
CA PRO A 342 -4.85 -0.42 5.89
C PRO A 342 -3.42 -0.86 5.56
N THR A 343 -2.98 -1.99 6.14
CA THR A 343 -1.61 -2.51 6.00
C THR A 343 -1.60 -4.04 5.88
N SER A 344 -2.46 -4.59 5.03
CA SER A 344 -2.49 -6.03 4.79
C SER A 344 -1.36 -6.40 3.81
N PHE A 345 -0.14 -6.48 4.32
CA PHE A 345 1.05 -6.84 3.54
C PHE A 345 1.58 -8.20 3.97
N MET A 346 2.33 -8.83 3.09
CA MET A 346 3.11 -10.03 3.37
C MET A 346 4.55 -9.59 3.64
N LEU A 347 5.09 -9.94 4.82
CA LEU A 347 6.48 -9.64 5.14
C LEU A 347 7.39 -10.70 4.53
N VAL A 348 8.34 -10.26 3.71
CA VAL A 348 9.47 -11.07 3.26
C VAL A 348 10.71 -10.40 3.85
N ALA A 349 11.50 -11.14 4.62
CA ALA A 349 12.71 -10.60 5.20
C ALA A 349 13.93 -11.42 4.75
N SER A 350 15.10 -10.83 4.77
CA SER A 350 16.34 -11.57 4.53
C SER A 350 17.38 -11.23 5.59
N MET A 351 18.25 -12.19 5.90
CA MET A 351 19.38 -11.95 6.79
C MET A 351 20.52 -12.93 6.51
N ASN A 352 21.71 -12.55 6.93
CA ASN A 352 22.82 -13.49 7.03
C ASN A 352 22.73 -14.23 8.37
N PRO A 353 23.33 -15.43 8.50
CA PRO A 353 23.27 -16.18 9.78
C PRO A 353 24.16 -15.58 10.88
N CYS A 354 25.11 -14.70 10.51
CA CYS A 354 26.00 -14.00 11.44
C CYS A 354 26.63 -12.81 10.72
N PRO A 355 27.39 -11.93 11.39
CA PRO A 355 28.03 -10.79 10.73
C PRO A 355 28.96 -11.14 9.57
N CYS A 356 29.74 -12.23 9.66
CA CYS A 356 30.59 -12.66 8.54
C CYS A 356 29.81 -13.41 7.45
N GLY A 357 28.61 -13.91 7.78
CA GLY A 357 27.71 -14.59 6.84
C GLY A 357 27.91 -16.11 6.71
N TYR A 358 28.85 -16.71 7.46
CA TYR A 358 29.22 -18.11 7.25
C TYR A 358 28.96 -19.04 8.45
N TYR A 359 28.16 -18.60 9.42
CA TYR A 359 27.77 -19.46 10.55
C TYR A 359 26.98 -20.67 10.01
N ASN A 360 27.42 -21.89 10.41
CA ASN A 360 26.86 -23.17 9.93
C ASN A 360 27.01 -23.39 8.41
N HIS A 361 27.96 -22.71 7.75
CA HIS A 361 28.17 -22.89 6.30
C HIS A 361 28.92 -24.23 6.06
N PRO A 362 28.50 -25.05 5.09
CA PRO A 362 29.08 -26.39 4.89
C PRO A 362 30.53 -26.40 4.48
N THR A 363 31.04 -25.36 3.81
CA THR A 363 32.41 -25.36 3.22
C THR A 363 33.24 -24.17 3.64
N ARG A 364 32.68 -23.15 4.30
CA ARG A 364 33.44 -21.97 4.75
C ARG A 364 33.34 -21.83 6.26
N GLU A 365 34.48 -21.58 6.89
CA GLU A 365 34.57 -21.43 8.33
C GLU A 365 34.09 -20.07 8.80
N CYS A 366 33.25 -20.06 9.83
CA CYS A 366 32.78 -18.84 10.47
C CYS A 366 33.85 -18.26 11.38
N VAL A 367 34.18 -16.99 11.22
CA VAL A 367 35.18 -16.28 12.02
C VAL A 367 34.60 -15.55 13.23
N CYS A 368 33.29 -15.61 13.42
CA CYS A 368 32.60 -14.93 14.51
C CYS A 368 32.63 -15.79 15.77
N SER A 369 32.96 -15.19 16.93
CA SER A 369 32.78 -15.89 18.19
C SER A 369 31.31 -16.12 18.52
N PRO A 370 30.99 -17.15 19.32
CA PRO A 370 29.56 -17.41 19.67
C PRO A 370 28.83 -16.19 20.23
N GLY A 371 29.48 -15.39 21.08
CA GLY A 371 28.88 -14.17 21.64
C GLY A 371 28.55 -13.10 20.60
N VAL A 372 29.36 -13.02 19.53
CA VAL A 372 29.12 -12.09 18.41
C VAL A 372 27.90 -12.56 17.58
N VAL A 373 27.81 -13.87 17.33
CA VAL A 373 26.67 -14.46 16.62
C VAL A 373 25.37 -14.19 17.42
N GLN A 374 25.40 -14.50 18.71
CA GLN A 374 24.23 -14.30 19.60
C GLN A 374 23.79 -12.84 19.64
N LYS A 375 24.74 -11.91 19.80
CA LYS A 375 24.46 -10.47 19.81
C LYS A 375 23.83 -10.00 18.49
N TYR A 376 24.27 -10.58 17.37
CA TYR A 376 23.72 -10.26 16.04
C TYR A 376 22.27 -10.77 15.91
N LEU A 377 22.00 -12.01 16.29
CA LEU A 377 20.68 -12.62 16.22
C LEU A 377 19.69 -11.89 17.16
N ASN A 378 20.15 -11.49 18.35
CA ASN A 378 19.33 -10.79 19.35
C ASN A 378 18.94 -9.36 18.94
N LYS A 379 19.44 -8.84 17.82
CA LYS A 379 18.94 -7.58 17.24
C LYS A 379 17.46 -7.72 16.83
N ILE A 380 17.04 -8.93 16.44
CA ILE A 380 15.64 -9.23 16.10
C ILE A 380 14.97 -9.77 17.38
N SER A 381 13.89 -9.13 17.79
CA SER A 381 13.19 -9.55 19.01
C SER A 381 12.42 -10.86 18.79
N GLY A 382 12.35 -11.70 19.83
CA GLY A 382 11.54 -12.92 19.81
C GLY A 382 10.10 -12.66 19.36
N PRO A 383 9.41 -11.65 19.93
CA PRO A 383 8.04 -11.33 19.49
C PRO A 383 7.90 -10.98 18.00
N LEU A 384 8.93 -10.45 17.36
CA LEU A 384 8.89 -10.20 15.90
C LEU A 384 9.06 -11.53 15.14
N LEU A 385 10.03 -12.36 15.56
CA LEU A 385 10.25 -13.69 14.95
C LEU A 385 9.02 -14.59 15.09
N ASP A 386 8.33 -14.52 16.22
CA ASP A 386 7.07 -15.24 16.45
C ASP A 386 5.99 -14.92 15.40
N ARG A 387 6.11 -13.75 14.73
CA ARG A 387 5.14 -13.31 13.70
C ARG A 387 5.55 -13.70 12.29
N ILE A 388 6.73 -14.31 12.14
CA ILE A 388 7.21 -14.83 10.84
C ILE A 388 6.90 -16.32 10.83
N ASP A 389 6.12 -16.77 9.83
CA ASP A 389 5.60 -18.14 9.80
C ASP A 389 6.63 -19.15 9.29
N LEU A 390 7.44 -18.74 8.30
CA LEU A 390 8.41 -19.62 7.63
C LEU A 390 9.84 -19.08 7.78
N HIS A 391 10.72 -19.90 8.32
CA HIS A 391 12.16 -19.64 8.40
C HIS A 391 12.85 -20.54 7.37
N VAL A 392 13.42 -19.96 6.32
CA VAL A 392 13.93 -20.68 5.16
C VAL A 392 15.45 -20.49 5.05
N GLU A 393 16.18 -21.59 5.19
CA GLU A 393 17.63 -21.59 5.02
C GLU A 393 17.97 -21.64 3.53
N VAL A 394 18.64 -20.59 3.05
CA VAL A 394 19.01 -20.44 1.63
C VAL A 394 20.47 -20.86 1.46
N THR A 395 20.66 -21.99 0.83
CA THR A 395 22.00 -22.50 0.49
C THR A 395 22.46 -21.92 -0.84
N PRO A 396 23.78 -21.68 -1.01
CA PRO A 396 24.29 -21.27 -2.32
C PRO A 396 24.03 -22.34 -3.39
N VAL A 397 23.75 -21.90 -4.60
CA VAL A 397 23.58 -22.79 -5.77
C VAL A 397 24.94 -23.43 -6.08
N THR A 398 24.94 -24.75 -6.27
CA THR A 398 26.17 -25.47 -6.64
C THR A 398 26.52 -25.22 -8.11
N PHE A 399 27.79 -25.48 -8.47
CA PHE A 399 28.23 -25.35 -9.87
C PHE A 399 27.39 -26.23 -10.79
N ASP A 400 27.08 -27.44 -10.38
CA ASP A 400 26.28 -28.40 -11.19
C ASP A 400 24.86 -27.88 -11.42
N GLU A 401 24.25 -27.28 -10.40
CA GLU A 401 22.92 -26.65 -10.54
C GLU A 401 22.97 -25.43 -11.48
N MET A 402 24.02 -24.58 -11.35
CA MET A 402 24.18 -23.40 -12.22
C MET A 402 24.38 -23.79 -13.69
N SER A 403 25.16 -24.84 -13.94
CA SER A 403 25.48 -25.30 -15.30
C SER A 403 24.39 -26.20 -15.90
N SER A 404 23.41 -26.60 -15.10
CA SER A 404 22.33 -27.47 -15.57
C SER A 404 21.52 -26.82 -16.70
N GLU A 405 21.29 -27.58 -17.78
CA GLU A 405 20.46 -27.18 -18.90
C GLU A 405 18.96 -27.44 -18.64
N ARG A 406 18.61 -28.07 -17.53
CA ARG A 406 17.20 -28.34 -17.17
C ARG A 406 16.48 -27.00 -17.01
N PRO A 407 15.34 -26.81 -17.68
CA PRO A 407 14.57 -25.58 -17.49
C PRO A 407 14.03 -25.52 -16.07
N ALA A 408 14.18 -24.37 -15.46
CA ALA A 408 13.61 -24.12 -14.13
C ALA A 408 12.09 -23.88 -14.27
N GLU A 409 11.36 -24.15 -13.21
CA GLU A 409 9.90 -24.01 -13.21
C GLU A 409 9.50 -22.54 -13.37
N LYS A 410 8.52 -22.29 -14.23
CA LYS A 410 8.02 -20.93 -14.50
C LYS A 410 7.12 -20.43 -13.38
N SER A 411 7.16 -19.13 -13.14
CA SER A 411 6.27 -18.46 -12.18
C SER A 411 4.79 -18.76 -12.47
N GLY A 412 4.39 -18.87 -13.73
CA GLY A 412 3.02 -19.17 -14.13
C GLY A 412 2.51 -20.50 -13.60
N ASP A 413 3.36 -21.54 -13.62
CA ASP A 413 3.02 -22.87 -13.13
C ASP A 413 2.84 -22.86 -11.60
N ILE A 414 3.78 -22.23 -10.89
CA ILE A 414 3.70 -22.04 -9.42
C ILE A 414 2.43 -21.26 -9.08
N ARG A 415 2.19 -20.14 -9.78
CA ARG A 415 1.01 -19.28 -9.54
C ARG A 415 -0.30 -20.04 -9.74
N THR A 416 -0.36 -20.94 -10.70
CA THR A 416 -1.57 -21.76 -10.93
C THR A 416 -1.90 -22.60 -9.69
N ARG A 417 -0.90 -23.26 -9.07
CA ARG A 417 -1.10 -24.02 -7.84
C ARG A 417 -1.48 -23.11 -6.66
N VAL A 418 -0.82 -21.95 -6.56
CA VAL A 418 -1.09 -20.94 -5.53
C VAL A 418 -2.54 -20.44 -5.63
N VAL A 419 -3.00 -20.12 -6.83
CA VAL A 419 -4.38 -19.64 -7.09
C VAL A 419 -5.40 -20.75 -6.76
N SER A 420 -5.10 -22.00 -7.10
CA SER A 420 -5.97 -23.14 -6.76
C SER A 420 -6.15 -23.25 -5.24
N ALA A 421 -5.04 -23.24 -4.48
CA ALA A 421 -5.07 -23.28 -3.02
C ALA A 421 -5.82 -22.08 -2.43
N ARG A 422 -5.58 -20.87 -2.98
CA ARG A 422 -6.25 -19.65 -2.53
C ARG A 422 -7.76 -19.70 -2.79
N THR A 423 -8.19 -20.34 -3.89
CA THR A 423 -9.61 -20.53 -4.21
C THR A 423 -10.30 -21.39 -3.14
N VAL A 424 -9.63 -22.44 -2.65
CA VAL A 424 -10.14 -23.28 -1.55
C VAL A 424 -10.28 -22.44 -0.28
N GLN A 425 -9.27 -21.60 0.03
CA GLN A 425 -9.28 -20.72 1.21
C GLN A 425 -10.40 -19.67 1.12
N ASN A 426 -10.58 -19.04 -0.04
CA ASN A 426 -11.64 -18.06 -0.27
C ASN A 426 -13.03 -18.67 -0.03
N LYS A 427 -13.26 -19.92 -0.49
CA LYS A 427 -14.52 -20.64 -0.22
C LYS A 427 -14.68 -20.94 1.27
N ARG A 428 -13.59 -21.37 1.92
CA ARG A 428 -13.57 -21.70 3.37
C ARG A 428 -13.92 -20.47 4.22
N PHE A 429 -13.41 -19.29 3.86
CA PHE A 429 -13.59 -18.06 4.63
C PHE A 429 -14.66 -17.11 4.06
N ALA A 430 -15.50 -17.58 3.13
CA ALA A 430 -16.49 -16.74 2.45
C ALA A 430 -17.44 -15.99 3.39
N GLN A 431 -17.68 -16.52 4.59
CA GLN A 431 -18.55 -15.91 5.61
C GLN A 431 -17.74 -15.19 6.72
N ASN A 432 -16.41 -15.11 6.59
CA ASN A 432 -15.53 -14.54 7.61
C ASN A 432 -14.93 -13.22 7.08
N GLU A 433 -15.60 -12.13 7.40
CA GLU A 433 -15.17 -10.79 6.95
C GLU A 433 -13.71 -10.51 7.36
N GLY A 434 -12.90 -10.06 6.43
CA GLY A 434 -11.50 -9.70 6.65
C GLY A 434 -10.52 -10.87 6.70
N VAL A 435 -10.95 -12.11 6.38
CA VAL A 435 -10.06 -13.28 6.33
C VAL A 435 -10.05 -13.83 4.90
N TYR A 436 -8.90 -13.76 4.24
CA TYR A 436 -8.74 -14.14 2.82
C TYR A 436 -7.75 -15.30 2.62
N CYS A 437 -6.99 -15.66 3.64
CA CYS A 437 -5.98 -16.71 3.53
C CYS A 437 -5.68 -17.32 4.91
N ASN A 438 -5.02 -18.47 4.91
CA ASN A 438 -4.78 -19.26 6.11
C ASN A 438 -3.96 -18.52 7.18
N ALA A 439 -2.99 -17.69 6.77
CA ALA A 439 -2.19 -16.90 7.74
C ALA A 439 -3.06 -15.97 8.60
N GLN A 440 -4.21 -15.55 8.07
CA GLN A 440 -5.09 -14.58 8.73
C GLN A 440 -6.11 -15.22 9.69
N MET A 441 -6.16 -16.54 9.79
CA MET A 441 -7.07 -17.23 10.69
C MET A 441 -6.89 -16.77 12.15
N SER A 442 -8.01 -16.50 12.82
CA SER A 442 -8.06 -16.32 14.27
C SER A 442 -7.84 -17.66 14.98
N THR A 443 -7.56 -17.62 16.29
CA THR A 443 -7.41 -18.83 17.12
C THR A 443 -8.66 -19.72 17.06
N ARG A 444 -9.84 -19.13 16.99
CA ARG A 444 -11.10 -19.88 16.87
C ARG A 444 -11.15 -20.65 15.55
N GLN A 445 -10.89 -19.95 14.44
CA GLN A 445 -10.88 -20.56 13.11
C GLN A 445 -9.81 -21.65 12.99
N LEU A 446 -8.64 -21.42 13.61
CA LEU A 446 -7.56 -22.40 13.63
C LEU A 446 -8.05 -23.74 14.22
N ARG A 447 -8.76 -23.72 15.35
CA ARG A 447 -9.29 -24.91 16.02
C ARG A 447 -10.34 -25.62 15.19
N GLU A 448 -11.12 -24.89 14.41
CA GLU A 448 -12.17 -25.44 13.55
C GLU A 448 -11.60 -26.07 12.26
N VAL A 449 -10.63 -25.40 11.65
CA VAL A 449 -10.12 -25.68 10.31
C VAL A 449 -8.87 -26.57 10.31
N CYS A 450 -8.02 -26.46 11.34
CA CYS A 450 -6.71 -27.13 11.39
C CYS A 450 -6.72 -28.35 12.32
N ARG A 451 -7.70 -29.24 12.11
CA ARG A 451 -7.77 -30.50 12.86
C ARG A 451 -6.74 -31.47 12.32
N ILE A 452 -6.00 -32.11 13.21
CA ILE A 452 -4.97 -33.11 12.91
C ILE A 452 -5.29 -34.41 13.62
N ASP A 453 -4.86 -35.52 13.04
CA ASP A 453 -5.06 -36.86 13.59
C ASP A 453 -4.11 -37.12 14.79
N LYS A 454 -4.25 -38.29 15.42
CA LYS A 454 -3.42 -38.66 16.59
C LYS A 454 -1.93 -38.71 16.25
N ALA A 455 -1.57 -39.21 15.07
CA ALA A 455 -0.17 -39.29 14.63
C ALA A 455 0.43 -37.90 14.44
N GLY A 456 -0.32 -36.98 13.79
CA GLY A 456 0.07 -35.57 13.64
C GLY A 456 0.21 -34.86 14.98
N GLN A 457 -0.70 -35.11 15.94
CA GLN A 457 -0.62 -34.56 17.28
C GLN A 457 0.63 -35.03 18.02
N GLU A 458 0.95 -36.31 17.91
CA GLU A 458 2.15 -36.89 18.56
C GLU A 458 3.43 -36.33 17.96
N LEU A 459 3.49 -36.23 16.61
CA LEU A 459 4.61 -35.61 15.90
C LEU A 459 4.82 -34.16 16.35
N LEU A 460 3.74 -33.38 16.40
CA LEU A 460 3.80 -31.96 16.78
C LEU A 460 4.19 -31.81 18.26
N ARG A 461 3.67 -32.67 19.15
CA ARG A 461 4.07 -32.70 20.58
C ARG A 461 5.57 -32.93 20.70
N ASN A 462 6.07 -33.96 20.03
CA ASN A 462 7.49 -34.31 20.05
C ASN A 462 8.37 -33.15 19.53
N ALA A 463 7.91 -32.45 18.49
CA ALA A 463 8.61 -31.28 17.95
C ALA A 463 8.63 -30.13 18.96
N ILE A 464 7.50 -29.84 19.62
CA ILE A 464 7.39 -28.79 20.64
C ILE A 464 8.37 -29.08 21.80
N ASP A 465 8.37 -30.31 22.30
CA ASP A 465 9.21 -30.70 23.43
C ASP A 465 10.72 -30.69 23.06
N LYS A 466 11.08 -31.22 21.89
CA LYS A 466 12.48 -31.31 21.46
C LYS A 466 13.07 -29.98 21.01
N LEU A 467 12.27 -29.11 20.39
CA LEU A 467 12.72 -27.83 19.85
C LEU A 467 12.36 -26.65 20.74
N ASN A 468 11.76 -26.93 21.91
CA ASN A 468 11.31 -25.93 22.88
C ASN A 468 10.46 -24.80 22.24
N LEU A 469 9.51 -25.19 21.39
CA LEU A 469 8.70 -24.25 20.62
C LEU A 469 7.64 -23.54 21.48
N SER A 470 7.39 -22.27 21.18
CA SER A 470 6.35 -21.49 21.85
C SER A 470 4.93 -21.91 21.42
N GLY A 471 3.91 -21.54 22.20
CA GLY A 471 2.50 -21.74 21.79
C GLY A 471 2.16 -21.02 20.49
N ARG A 472 2.82 -19.91 20.18
CA ARG A 472 2.66 -19.21 18.90
C ARG A 472 3.24 -20.02 17.75
N ALA A 473 4.37 -20.68 17.96
CA ALA A 473 4.96 -21.58 16.95
C ALA A 473 4.00 -22.74 16.62
N TYR A 474 3.30 -23.27 17.63
CA TYR A 474 2.26 -24.28 17.43
C TYR A 474 1.19 -23.79 16.43
N ASP A 475 0.63 -22.61 16.67
CA ASP A 475 -0.40 -22.03 15.79
C ASP A 475 0.13 -21.83 14.37
N ARG A 476 1.39 -21.36 14.23
CA ARG A 476 2.02 -21.12 12.90
C ARG A 476 2.20 -22.43 12.14
N ILE A 477 2.70 -23.48 12.81
CA ILE A 477 2.87 -24.81 12.18
C ILE A 477 1.51 -25.31 11.65
N LEU A 478 0.44 -25.17 12.42
CA LEU A 478 -0.90 -25.60 11.98
C LEU A 478 -1.39 -24.80 10.77
N LYS A 479 -1.19 -23.48 10.74
CA LYS A 479 -1.58 -22.63 9.60
C LYS A 479 -0.80 -23.00 8.33
N VAL A 480 0.51 -23.24 8.47
CA VAL A 480 1.38 -23.64 7.37
C VAL A 480 0.99 -25.06 6.90
N GLY A 481 0.77 -26.00 7.82
CA GLY A 481 0.31 -27.36 7.51
C GLY A 481 -1.02 -27.35 6.75
N ARG A 482 -1.96 -26.48 7.14
CA ARG A 482 -3.23 -26.31 6.38
C ARG A 482 -2.97 -25.81 4.96
N THR A 483 -2.02 -24.88 4.79
CA THR A 483 -1.68 -24.35 3.46
C THR A 483 -1.04 -25.42 2.58
N ILE A 484 -0.15 -26.25 3.15
CA ILE A 484 0.46 -27.38 2.41
C ILE A 484 -0.63 -28.34 1.95
N ALA A 485 -1.57 -28.70 2.84
CA ALA A 485 -2.69 -29.56 2.51
C ALA A 485 -3.58 -28.95 1.40
N ASP A 486 -3.82 -27.64 1.44
CA ASP A 486 -4.59 -26.93 0.40
C ASP A 486 -3.87 -26.99 -0.97
N LEU A 487 -2.54 -26.85 -0.97
CA LEU A 487 -1.72 -26.97 -2.21
C LEU A 487 -1.76 -28.38 -2.80
N GLU A 488 -1.88 -29.41 -1.94
CA GLU A 488 -2.00 -30.82 -2.36
C GLU A 488 -3.44 -31.23 -2.67
N GLY A 489 -4.40 -30.32 -2.43
CA GLY A 489 -5.83 -30.61 -2.64
C GLY A 489 -6.44 -31.52 -1.58
N SER A 490 -5.77 -31.66 -0.42
CA SER A 490 -6.27 -32.52 0.66
C SER A 490 -7.27 -31.76 1.54
N ASN A 491 -8.39 -32.42 1.84
CA ASN A 491 -9.40 -31.87 2.75
C ASN A 491 -8.94 -31.88 4.21
N GLN A 492 -8.00 -32.75 4.57
CA GLN A 492 -7.50 -32.92 5.94
C GLN A 492 -6.00 -32.62 6.00
N ILE A 493 -5.55 -32.20 7.17
CA ILE A 493 -4.11 -32.04 7.41
C ILE A 493 -3.58 -33.42 7.82
N GLU A 494 -2.73 -33.99 6.99
CA GLU A 494 -2.10 -35.28 7.23
C GLU A 494 -0.74 -35.11 7.94
N THR A 495 -0.20 -36.20 8.49
CA THR A 495 1.05 -36.19 9.26
C THR A 495 2.22 -35.59 8.47
N HIS A 496 2.32 -35.90 7.14
CA HIS A 496 3.42 -35.37 6.32
C HIS A 496 3.33 -33.85 6.11
N HIS A 497 2.11 -33.26 6.09
CA HIS A 497 1.93 -31.80 6.02
C HIS A 497 2.50 -31.12 7.27
N ILE A 498 2.29 -31.73 8.44
CA ILE A 498 2.83 -31.23 9.70
C ILE A 498 4.35 -31.39 9.73
N ALA A 499 4.87 -32.53 9.23
CA ALA A 499 6.32 -32.78 9.16
C ALA A 499 7.01 -31.72 8.30
N GLU A 500 6.44 -31.38 7.12
CA GLU A 500 6.97 -30.31 6.27
C GLU A 500 6.89 -28.96 6.96
N ALA A 501 5.76 -28.64 7.60
CA ALA A 501 5.56 -27.35 8.29
C ALA A 501 6.56 -27.12 9.44
N ILE A 502 6.91 -28.18 10.21
CA ILE A 502 7.88 -28.12 11.31
C ILE A 502 9.27 -27.71 10.77
N GLN A 503 9.66 -28.16 9.57
CA GLN A 503 10.95 -27.86 8.99
C GLN A 503 11.17 -26.34 8.80
N TYR A 504 10.09 -25.58 8.64
CA TYR A 504 10.16 -24.13 8.45
C TYR A 504 10.26 -23.33 9.77
N ARG A 505 10.62 -23.98 10.89
CA ARG A 505 10.82 -23.31 12.18
C ARG A 505 12.28 -23.42 12.64
N SER A 506 13.22 -23.25 11.72
CA SER A 506 14.67 -23.46 11.98
C SER A 506 15.24 -22.50 13.02
N LEU A 507 14.79 -21.24 13.07
CA LEU A 507 15.29 -20.25 14.04
C LEU A 507 14.82 -20.50 15.47
N ASP A 508 13.80 -21.34 15.65
CA ASP A 508 13.30 -21.69 16.99
C ASP A 508 14.15 -22.79 17.64
N ARG A 509 15.01 -23.46 16.87
CA ARG A 509 15.87 -24.55 17.38
C ARG A 509 16.95 -24.03 18.32
N GLU A 510 17.24 -24.79 19.37
CA GLU A 510 18.39 -24.51 20.23
C GLU A 510 19.69 -24.44 19.39
N GLY A 511 20.52 -23.45 19.68
CA GLY A 511 21.73 -23.21 18.93
C GLY A 511 21.63 -22.10 17.88
N TRP A 512 20.42 -21.67 17.51
CA TRP A 512 20.24 -20.46 16.69
C TRP A 512 19.99 -19.22 17.55
N MET A 513 19.22 -19.35 18.63
CA MET A 513 18.80 -18.22 19.49
C MET A 513 19.13 -18.43 20.99
N GLY A 514 19.57 -19.59 21.40
CA GLY A 514 19.82 -19.95 22.79
C GLY A 514 21.26 -19.95 23.25
#